data_5c9eb21f1346941438229f137560852a
#
_entry.id   5c9eb21f1346941438229f137560852a
#
_cell.length_a   1.000
_cell.length_b   1.000
_cell.length_c   1.000
_cell.angle_alpha   90.00
_cell.angle_beta   90.00
_cell.angle_gamma   90.00
#
_symmetry.space_group_name_H-M   'P 1'
#
loop_
_entity.id
_entity.type
_entity.pdbx_description
1 polymer ?
#
loop_
_entity_poly.entity_id
_entity_poly.type
_entity_poly.pdbx_seq_one_letter_code
_entity_poly.pdbx_strand_id
1 'polypeptide(L)'
;MQKIRNIAIIAHVDHGKTTLVDKMLLAGKLFREGQAEPDQFLDNNDLERERGITILAKNVSINYKGYKINIIDTPGHADFGGEVERVLNMADGCLLLVDAFEGPMPQTRFVLQKAIQLGLKPIVVSNKVDKPNCRPEEVQEMVFDLMFSLDATEEQLDFPTIYGSAKQGWMSEDWKEPKEDITALLDAIIQYIPEPQVLEGSSQMLITSLDYSKYVGRIAVGRVHRGELREGQEIMLCKRDGSMVKSKIKEIDVFEGLGRTKVDAVQSGDICAIIGVEGFEIGETIADANDPEPLPTIAIDEPTMSMLFTINNSPFFGKDGKFVTSRHIYDRLMKELDKNLALRVVPTDSADSWLVYGRGVLHLSVLIETMRREGYELQVGQPQVIIKEIDGEKCEPVEQLTVNLPEECSSRIIDMVTKRKGEMTMMESKNDRMHLEFTIPSRGIIGLNNAVLTASAGEAIMAHRFLEYQPWKGEIERRTNGSIIAMETGTAYAYALNNLQSRGRFFIAPGDEVYAGQVVGEHTKDNDLVVNVTKSKKLTNMRASGSDDKVSLAPPTVFSLEDALEYIKGDEYVEITPNSMRMRKIILDELERKRQGR
;
A
#
# COMPACT_ATOMS: atom_id res chain seq x y z
N MET A 1 29.39 -7.71 24.46
CA MET A 1 28.55 -7.33 23.33
C MET A 1 27.13 -7.80 23.60
N GLN A 2 26.13 -6.98 23.32
CA GLN A 2 24.72 -7.38 23.39
C GLN A 2 24.46 -8.36 22.24
N LYS A 3 23.83 -9.49 22.54
CA LYS A 3 23.44 -10.45 21.50
C LYS A 3 22.22 -9.92 20.75
N ILE A 4 22.30 -9.84 19.43
CA ILE A 4 21.27 -9.23 18.59
C ILE A 4 20.65 -10.28 17.67
N ARG A 5 19.37 -10.12 17.36
CA ARG A 5 18.65 -10.81 16.27
C ARG A 5 17.85 -9.78 15.49
N ASN A 6 18.05 -9.73 14.18
CA ASN A 6 17.29 -8.83 13.29
C ASN A 6 16.33 -9.66 12.47
N ILE A 7 15.03 -9.46 12.66
CA ILE A 7 13.98 -10.22 11.98
C ILE A 7 13.03 -9.30 11.24
N ALA A 8 12.63 -9.71 10.04
CA ALA A 8 11.54 -9.09 9.30
C ALA A 8 10.28 -9.95 9.43
N ILE A 9 9.11 -9.33 9.54
CA ILE A 9 7.84 -10.07 9.59
C ILE A 9 7.14 -9.93 8.24
N ILE A 10 6.91 -11.08 7.60
CA ILE A 10 6.24 -11.22 6.31
C ILE A 10 4.88 -11.85 6.56
N ALA A 11 3.81 -11.20 6.16
CA ALA A 11 2.46 -11.72 6.29
C ALA A 11 1.54 -11.18 5.20
N HIS A 12 0.50 -11.96 4.88
CA HIS A 12 -0.64 -11.42 4.13
C HIS A 12 -1.51 -10.55 5.03
N VAL A 13 -2.32 -9.69 4.40
CA VAL A 13 -3.38 -8.93 5.09
C VAL A 13 -4.26 -9.91 5.86
N ASP A 14 -4.67 -9.53 7.07
CA ASP A 14 -5.50 -10.32 7.98
C ASP A 14 -4.89 -11.64 8.50
N HIS A 15 -3.67 -12.03 8.17
CA HIS A 15 -3.01 -13.20 8.77
C HIS A 15 -2.62 -13.02 10.25
N GLY A 16 -2.78 -11.79 10.78
CA GLY A 16 -2.59 -11.49 12.21
C GLY A 16 -1.21 -10.93 12.56
N LYS A 17 -0.54 -10.28 11.61
CA LYS A 17 0.79 -9.68 11.79
C LYS A 17 0.83 -8.70 12.96
N THR A 18 -0.01 -7.67 12.96
CA THR A 18 -0.08 -6.65 14.01
C THR A 18 -0.34 -7.28 15.38
N THR A 19 -1.30 -8.22 15.45
CA THR A 19 -1.62 -8.94 16.69
C THR A 19 -0.43 -9.75 17.22
N LEU A 20 0.34 -10.39 16.33
CA LEU A 20 1.52 -11.15 16.73
C LEU A 20 2.61 -10.22 17.29
N VAL A 21 2.90 -9.11 16.61
CA VAL A 21 3.90 -8.14 17.06
C VAL A 21 3.50 -7.50 18.38
N ASP A 22 2.23 -7.16 18.57
CA ASP A 22 1.73 -6.67 19.86
C ASP A 22 1.98 -7.68 20.99
N LYS A 23 1.74 -8.98 20.74
CA LYS A 23 2.05 -10.03 21.74
C LYS A 23 3.55 -10.19 21.99
N MET A 24 4.39 -10.04 20.96
CA MET A 24 5.85 -10.04 21.14
C MET A 24 6.33 -8.85 21.98
N LEU A 25 5.76 -7.67 21.78
CA LEU A 25 6.06 -6.47 22.57
C LEU A 25 5.64 -6.64 24.04
N LEU A 26 4.47 -7.25 24.28
CA LEU A 26 4.02 -7.56 25.64
C LEU A 26 4.95 -8.57 26.33
N ALA A 27 5.36 -9.62 25.65
CA ALA A 27 6.29 -10.62 26.20
C ALA A 27 7.68 -10.03 26.52
N GLY A 28 8.10 -8.97 25.82
CA GLY A 28 9.31 -8.21 26.11
C GLY A 28 9.24 -7.34 27.39
N LYS A 29 8.15 -7.39 28.15
CA LYS A 29 7.93 -6.61 29.39
C LYS A 29 8.06 -5.10 29.24
N LEU A 30 7.64 -4.56 28.10
CA LEU A 30 7.73 -3.13 27.80
C LEU A 30 6.71 -2.27 28.58
N PHE A 31 5.66 -2.90 29.12
CA PHE A 31 4.61 -2.23 29.89
C PHE A 31 4.75 -2.52 31.37
N ARG A 32 4.52 -1.51 32.20
CA ARG A 32 4.42 -1.66 33.65
C ARG A 32 3.10 -2.37 33.99
N GLU A 33 3.13 -3.27 34.96
CA GLU A 33 1.90 -3.89 35.49
C GLU A 33 0.87 -2.82 35.82
N GLY A 34 -0.35 -2.93 35.24
CA GLY A 34 -1.46 -1.98 35.48
C GLY A 34 -1.62 -0.85 34.45
N GLN A 35 -0.80 -0.77 33.40
CA GLN A 35 -1.09 0.11 32.26
C GLN A 35 -2.18 -0.52 31.39
N ALA A 36 -3.20 0.28 31.03
CA ALA A 36 -4.23 -0.17 30.07
C ALA A 36 -3.54 -0.56 28.75
N GLU A 37 -3.78 -1.80 28.30
CA GLU A 37 -3.30 -2.30 27.02
C GLU A 37 -4.14 -1.65 25.89
N PRO A 38 -3.61 -0.70 25.11
CA PRO A 38 -4.28 -0.29 23.90
C PRO A 38 -4.17 -1.43 22.88
N ASP A 39 -5.24 -1.71 22.16
CA ASP A 39 -5.20 -2.61 21.00
C ASP A 39 -4.45 -1.96 19.84
N GLN A 40 -3.63 -2.74 19.12
CA GLN A 40 -2.90 -2.32 17.91
C GLN A 40 -1.85 -1.21 18.12
N PHE A 41 -0.82 -1.51 18.90
CA PHE A 41 0.29 -0.59 19.20
C PHE A 41 1.05 -0.09 17.96
N LEU A 42 1.21 -0.93 16.96
CA LEU A 42 1.97 -0.58 15.76
C LEU A 42 1.17 0.27 14.77
N ASP A 43 -0.12 0.06 14.66
CA ASP A 43 -0.94 0.77 13.68
C ASP A 43 -1.38 2.15 14.22
N ASN A 44 -0.40 3.05 14.37
CA ASN A 44 -0.65 4.44 14.79
C ASN A 44 -1.30 5.30 13.70
N ASN A 45 -1.38 4.82 12.48
CA ASN A 45 -2.03 5.49 11.37
C ASN A 45 -3.47 4.98 11.22
N ASP A 46 -4.44 5.88 11.31
CA ASP A 46 -5.86 5.53 11.15
C ASP A 46 -6.15 4.85 9.81
N LEU A 47 -5.40 5.17 8.75
CA LEU A 47 -5.51 4.52 7.44
C LEU A 47 -5.05 3.07 7.45
N GLU A 48 -3.97 2.75 8.17
CA GLU A 48 -3.50 1.37 8.33
C GLU A 48 -4.55 0.53 9.06
N ARG A 49 -5.14 1.07 10.15
CA ARG A 49 -6.20 0.39 10.90
C ARG A 49 -7.46 0.14 10.08
N GLU A 50 -7.93 1.16 9.36
CA GLU A 50 -9.16 1.07 8.56
C GLU A 50 -9.02 0.10 7.39
N ARG A 51 -7.82 0.03 6.81
CA ARG A 51 -7.55 -0.83 5.64
C ARG A 51 -6.99 -2.20 6.01
N GLY A 52 -6.60 -2.39 7.25
CA GLY A 52 -5.96 -3.64 7.72
C GLY A 52 -4.61 -3.92 7.07
N ILE A 53 -3.92 -2.90 6.53
CA ILE A 53 -2.62 -3.05 5.84
C ILE A 53 -1.55 -2.21 6.49
N THR A 54 -0.32 -2.71 6.52
CA THR A 54 0.86 -1.90 6.86
C THR A 54 1.27 -1.10 5.63
N ILE A 55 1.34 0.22 5.76
CA ILE A 55 1.73 1.16 4.71
C ILE A 55 3.20 1.52 4.83
N LEU A 56 3.64 1.84 6.06
CA LEU A 56 5.01 2.21 6.37
C LEU A 56 5.69 1.15 7.22
N ALA A 57 6.91 0.78 6.85
CA ALA A 57 7.72 -0.10 7.66
C ALA A 57 8.05 0.55 9.02
N LYS A 58 7.99 -0.23 10.08
CA LYS A 58 8.30 0.22 11.44
C LYS A 58 9.37 -0.68 12.06
N ASN A 59 10.27 -0.05 12.83
CA ASN A 59 11.28 -0.76 13.57
C ASN A 59 10.93 -0.69 15.07
N VAL A 60 10.87 -1.85 15.69
CA VAL A 60 10.69 -1.99 17.14
C VAL A 60 11.70 -3.00 17.69
N SER A 61 11.97 -3.00 18.97
CA SER A 61 12.82 -4.01 19.56
C SER A 61 12.31 -4.49 20.91
N ILE A 62 12.64 -5.72 21.24
CA ILE A 62 12.35 -6.33 22.53
C ILE A 62 13.61 -6.94 23.13
N ASN A 63 13.67 -6.97 24.46
CA ASN A 63 14.73 -7.65 25.19
C ASN A 63 14.18 -8.97 25.76
N TYR A 64 14.78 -10.10 25.36
CA TYR A 64 14.35 -11.42 25.80
C TYR A 64 15.57 -12.32 26.10
N LYS A 65 15.65 -12.88 27.30
CA LYS A 65 16.75 -13.75 27.76
C LYS A 65 18.16 -13.20 27.47
N GLY A 66 18.34 -11.86 27.56
CA GLY A 66 19.63 -11.20 27.30
C GLY A 66 19.93 -10.94 25.82
N TYR A 67 19.01 -11.27 24.91
CA TYR A 67 19.08 -10.92 23.52
C TYR A 67 18.24 -9.67 23.24
N LYS A 68 18.74 -8.81 22.37
CA LYS A 68 17.96 -7.75 21.71
C LYS A 68 17.42 -8.28 20.40
N ILE A 69 16.12 -8.36 20.28
CA ILE A 69 15.45 -8.78 19.04
C ILE A 69 14.87 -7.52 18.38
N ASN A 70 15.49 -7.10 17.28
CA ASN A 70 14.96 -6.05 16.42
C ASN A 70 13.94 -6.65 15.49
N ILE A 71 12.74 -6.07 15.47
CA ILE A 71 11.61 -6.51 14.67
C ILE A 71 11.33 -5.43 13.62
N ILE A 72 11.39 -5.81 12.35
CA ILE A 72 11.12 -4.94 11.21
C ILE A 72 9.75 -5.33 10.68
N ASP A 73 8.76 -4.47 10.89
CA ASP A 73 7.42 -4.65 10.33
C ASP A 73 7.40 -4.25 8.87
N THR A 74 7.10 -5.19 7.96
CA THR A 74 7.17 -4.95 6.51
C THR A 74 5.79 -4.75 5.91
N PRO A 75 5.63 -3.81 4.94
CA PRO A 75 4.42 -3.72 4.14
C PRO A 75 4.18 -5.02 3.37
N GLY A 76 2.91 -5.44 3.27
CA GLY A 76 2.53 -6.66 2.53
C GLY A 76 2.13 -6.44 1.08
N HIS A 77 1.85 -5.20 0.67
CA HIS A 77 1.30 -4.88 -0.65
C HIS A 77 2.39 -4.55 -1.67
N ALA A 78 2.23 -5.03 -2.92
CA ALA A 78 3.21 -4.85 -4.00
C ALA A 78 3.50 -3.38 -4.34
N ASP A 79 2.52 -2.47 -4.19
CA ASP A 79 2.71 -1.02 -4.40
C ASP A 79 3.77 -0.40 -3.47
N PHE A 80 4.09 -1.08 -2.35
CA PHE A 80 5.13 -0.71 -1.40
C PHE A 80 6.40 -1.56 -1.54
N GLY A 81 6.54 -2.33 -2.62
CA GLY A 81 7.63 -3.30 -2.84
C GLY A 81 9.04 -2.76 -2.65
N GLY A 82 9.32 -1.53 -3.07
CA GLY A 82 10.63 -0.93 -2.85
C GLY A 82 10.93 -0.55 -1.41
N GLU A 83 9.91 -0.40 -0.59
CA GLU A 83 10.09 -0.24 0.85
C GLU A 83 10.45 -1.59 1.48
N VAL A 84 9.78 -2.65 1.03
CA VAL A 84 10.06 -4.03 1.44
C VAL A 84 11.52 -4.41 1.17
N GLU A 85 12.03 -4.21 -0.05
CA GLU A 85 13.43 -4.53 -0.38
C GLU A 85 14.43 -3.81 0.52
N ARG A 86 14.19 -2.54 0.78
CA ARG A 86 15.08 -1.73 1.62
C ARG A 86 15.13 -2.22 3.05
N VAL A 87 13.96 -2.49 3.64
CA VAL A 87 13.90 -2.89 5.05
C VAL A 87 14.34 -4.34 5.27
N LEU A 88 14.13 -5.23 4.30
CA LEU A 88 14.63 -6.60 4.35
C LEU A 88 16.18 -6.67 4.41
N ASN A 89 16.88 -5.70 3.82
CA ASN A 89 18.34 -5.61 3.93
C ASN A 89 18.86 -5.38 5.35
N MET A 90 18.01 -4.98 6.30
CA MET A 90 18.38 -4.84 7.70
C MET A 90 18.24 -6.14 8.49
N ALA A 91 17.55 -7.14 7.96
CA ALA A 91 17.24 -8.39 8.64
C ALA A 91 18.30 -9.48 8.39
N ASP A 92 18.39 -10.43 9.32
CA ASP A 92 19.19 -11.65 9.20
C ASP A 92 18.30 -12.89 8.99
N GLY A 93 17.01 -12.75 9.29
CA GLY A 93 16.00 -13.77 9.05
C GLY A 93 14.60 -13.17 8.97
N CYS A 94 13.62 -14.02 8.64
CA CYS A 94 12.25 -13.57 8.53
C CYS A 94 11.26 -14.53 9.21
N LEU A 95 10.19 -13.95 9.77
CA LEU A 95 9.02 -14.69 10.22
C LEU A 95 7.98 -14.67 9.10
N LEU A 96 7.69 -15.81 8.51
CA LEU A 96 6.62 -15.99 7.55
C LEU A 96 5.35 -16.37 8.28
N LEU A 97 4.45 -15.41 8.48
CA LEU A 97 3.18 -15.62 9.16
C LEU A 97 2.10 -16.03 8.17
N VAL A 98 1.51 -17.20 8.38
CA VAL A 98 0.50 -17.79 7.50
C VAL A 98 -0.73 -18.19 8.32
N ASP A 99 -1.92 -17.91 7.81
CA ASP A 99 -3.17 -18.42 8.40
C ASP A 99 -3.26 -19.93 8.20
N ALA A 100 -3.50 -20.68 9.28
CA ALA A 100 -3.55 -22.15 9.29
C ALA A 100 -4.71 -22.74 8.46
N PHE A 101 -5.64 -21.92 7.99
CA PHE A 101 -6.74 -22.31 7.10
C PHE A 101 -6.49 -21.89 5.65
N GLU A 102 -6.13 -20.63 5.43
CA GLU A 102 -5.99 -20.04 4.10
C GLU A 102 -4.70 -20.48 3.39
N GLY A 103 -3.61 -20.65 4.16
CA GLY A 103 -2.29 -20.94 3.60
C GLY A 103 -1.56 -19.70 3.05
N PRO A 104 -0.46 -19.90 2.32
CA PRO A 104 0.30 -18.80 1.74
C PRO A 104 -0.49 -18.14 0.60
N MET A 105 -0.61 -16.81 0.67
CA MET A 105 -1.36 -16.00 -0.28
C MET A 105 -0.46 -15.36 -1.36
N PRO A 106 -1.00 -15.00 -2.55
CA PRO A 106 -0.20 -14.46 -3.65
C PRO A 106 0.66 -13.24 -3.32
N GLN A 107 0.16 -12.32 -2.49
CA GLN A 107 0.91 -11.13 -2.06
C GLN A 107 2.16 -11.50 -1.25
N THR A 108 2.07 -12.55 -0.43
CA THR A 108 3.19 -13.05 0.39
C THR A 108 4.33 -13.57 -0.49
N ARG A 109 4.02 -14.12 -1.68
CA ARG A 109 5.00 -14.67 -2.63
C ARG A 109 6.08 -13.65 -3.00
N PHE A 110 5.69 -12.40 -3.28
CA PHE A 110 6.64 -11.35 -3.66
C PHE A 110 7.64 -11.03 -2.53
N VAL A 111 7.12 -10.76 -1.33
CA VAL A 111 7.97 -10.40 -0.18
C VAL A 111 8.86 -11.57 0.21
N LEU A 112 8.33 -12.79 0.20
CA LEU A 112 9.07 -14.01 0.48
C LEU A 112 10.18 -14.25 -0.56
N GLN A 113 9.90 -14.06 -1.86
CA GLN A 113 10.90 -14.17 -2.92
C GLN A 113 12.09 -13.25 -2.68
N LYS A 114 11.83 -12.00 -2.27
CA LYS A 114 12.89 -11.04 -1.95
C LYS A 114 13.68 -11.46 -0.71
N ALA A 115 13.01 -11.96 0.32
CA ALA A 115 13.66 -12.49 1.51
C ALA A 115 14.59 -13.68 1.19
N ILE A 116 14.12 -14.61 0.35
CA ILE A 116 14.91 -15.76 -0.11
C ILE A 116 16.14 -15.30 -0.92
N GLN A 117 15.97 -14.38 -1.88
CA GLN A 117 17.06 -13.83 -2.69
C GLN A 117 18.13 -13.12 -1.86
N LEU A 118 17.74 -12.49 -0.75
CA LEU A 118 18.65 -11.86 0.22
C LEU A 118 19.30 -12.87 1.17
N GLY A 119 18.99 -14.16 1.06
CA GLY A 119 19.56 -15.21 1.92
C GLY A 119 19.02 -15.23 3.35
N LEU A 120 17.87 -14.58 3.62
CA LEU A 120 17.28 -14.57 4.95
C LEU A 120 16.84 -15.96 5.37
N LYS A 121 17.10 -16.33 6.65
CA LYS A 121 16.61 -17.60 7.22
C LYS A 121 15.15 -17.46 7.63
N PRO A 122 14.23 -18.30 7.11
CA PRO A 122 12.82 -18.24 7.43
C PRO A 122 12.48 -19.05 8.70
N ILE A 123 11.54 -18.54 9.48
CA ILE A 123 10.75 -19.29 10.45
C ILE A 123 9.31 -19.17 10.02
N VAL A 124 8.61 -20.27 9.86
CA VAL A 124 7.18 -20.26 9.51
C VAL A 124 6.34 -20.21 10.79
N VAL A 125 5.38 -19.30 10.82
CA VAL A 125 4.44 -19.18 11.93
C VAL A 125 3.03 -19.47 11.39
N SER A 126 2.52 -20.67 11.68
CA SER A 126 1.16 -21.08 11.34
C SER A 126 0.19 -20.56 12.40
N ASN A 127 -0.46 -19.44 12.10
CA ASN A 127 -1.35 -18.71 13.01
C ASN A 127 -2.80 -19.12 12.86
N LYS A 128 -3.62 -18.82 13.87
CA LYS A 128 -5.06 -19.09 13.91
C LYS A 128 -5.42 -20.57 13.93
N VAL A 129 -4.58 -21.41 14.53
CA VAL A 129 -4.86 -22.83 14.74
C VAL A 129 -6.03 -23.09 15.72
N ASP A 130 -6.52 -22.03 16.37
CA ASP A 130 -7.75 -22.03 17.18
C ASP A 130 -9.04 -22.10 16.36
N LYS A 131 -8.96 -21.91 15.03
CA LYS A 131 -10.12 -22.05 14.14
C LYS A 131 -10.48 -23.54 13.95
N PRO A 132 -11.77 -23.90 13.95
CA PRO A 132 -12.20 -25.31 13.86
C PRO A 132 -11.85 -25.99 12.54
N ASN A 133 -11.62 -25.23 11.48
CA ASN A 133 -11.31 -25.73 10.14
C ASN A 133 -9.81 -25.54 9.77
N CYS A 134 -8.94 -25.35 10.76
CA CYS A 134 -7.51 -25.22 10.51
C CYS A 134 -6.93 -26.52 9.94
N ARG A 135 -5.93 -26.41 9.07
CA ARG A 135 -5.21 -27.50 8.42
C ARG A 135 -3.69 -27.24 8.41
N PRO A 136 -3.07 -27.16 9.59
CA PRO A 136 -1.69 -26.67 9.73
C PRO A 136 -0.68 -27.52 8.96
N GLU A 137 -0.88 -28.84 8.90
CA GLU A 137 0.01 -29.77 8.20
C GLU A 137 -0.02 -29.54 6.67
N GLU A 138 -1.20 -29.38 6.07
CA GLU A 138 -1.34 -29.04 4.64
C GLU A 138 -0.76 -27.64 4.33
N VAL A 139 -0.98 -26.67 5.22
CA VAL A 139 -0.43 -25.31 5.05
C VAL A 139 1.09 -25.34 5.10
N GLN A 140 1.70 -26.17 5.93
CA GLN A 140 3.14 -26.34 5.96
C GLN A 140 3.67 -26.90 4.62
N GLU A 141 3.00 -27.90 4.03
CA GLU A 141 3.34 -28.42 2.71
C GLU A 141 3.19 -27.34 1.63
N MET A 142 2.11 -26.54 1.67
CA MET A 142 1.91 -25.43 0.74
C MET A 142 3.03 -24.39 0.83
N VAL A 143 3.51 -24.09 2.03
CA VAL A 143 4.63 -23.16 2.25
C VAL A 143 5.93 -23.76 1.70
N PHE A 144 6.17 -25.05 1.92
CA PHE A 144 7.33 -25.75 1.37
C PHE A 144 7.32 -25.71 -0.17
N ASP A 145 6.19 -26.05 -0.81
CA ASP A 145 6.00 -25.98 -2.25
C ASP A 145 6.25 -24.56 -2.78
N LEU A 146 5.73 -23.55 -2.07
CA LEU A 146 5.96 -22.14 -2.42
C LEU A 146 7.45 -21.79 -2.37
N MET A 147 8.15 -22.09 -1.28
CA MET A 147 9.58 -21.80 -1.14
C MET A 147 10.41 -22.54 -2.19
N PHE A 148 10.08 -23.81 -2.48
CA PHE A 148 10.72 -24.59 -3.52
C PHE A 148 10.53 -23.91 -4.91
N SER A 149 9.32 -23.44 -5.20
CA SER A 149 9.02 -22.71 -6.45
C SER A 149 9.72 -21.35 -6.57
N LEU A 150 10.27 -20.82 -5.47
CA LEU A 150 11.01 -19.56 -5.40
C LEU A 150 12.53 -19.78 -5.38
N ASP A 151 13.01 -20.99 -5.72
CA ASP A 151 14.43 -21.37 -5.72
C ASP A 151 15.12 -21.20 -4.35
N ALA A 152 14.39 -21.46 -3.26
CA ALA A 152 14.98 -21.46 -1.92
C ALA A 152 16.09 -22.50 -1.79
N THR A 153 17.15 -22.15 -1.06
CA THR A 153 18.27 -23.08 -0.80
C THR A 153 17.85 -24.19 0.16
N GLU A 154 18.61 -25.30 0.18
CA GLU A 154 18.36 -26.40 1.12
C GLU A 154 18.30 -25.94 2.57
N GLU A 155 19.16 -24.98 2.97
CA GLU A 155 19.14 -24.40 4.31
C GLU A 155 17.90 -23.56 4.61
N GLN A 156 17.28 -22.96 3.57
CA GLN A 156 16.03 -22.19 3.69
C GLN A 156 14.81 -23.10 3.66
N LEU A 157 14.89 -24.25 2.99
CA LEU A 157 13.83 -25.28 2.97
C LEU A 157 13.76 -26.08 4.29
N ASP A 158 14.85 -26.14 5.06
CA ASP A 158 14.89 -26.72 6.43
C ASP A 158 14.44 -25.67 7.47
N PHE A 159 13.24 -25.12 7.27
CA PHE A 159 12.68 -24.11 8.16
C PHE A 159 11.91 -24.71 9.35
N PRO A 160 12.06 -24.17 10.56
CA PRO A 160 11.22 -24.54 11.69
C PRO A 160 9.82 -23.93 11.51
N THR A 161 8.79 -24.69 11.94
CA THR A 161 7.40 -24.20 11.98
C THR A 161 6.93 -24.07 13.43
N ILE A 162 6.40 -22.93 13.77
CA ILE A 162 5.77 -22.62 15.07
C ILE A 162 4.28 -22.42 14.84
N TYR A 163 3.46 -23.03 15.64
CA TYR A 163 2.01 -23.03 15.54
C TYR A 163 1.39 -22.25 16.68
N GLY A 164 0.26 -21.58 16.45
CA GLY A 164 -0.44 -20.95 17.56
C GLY A 164 -1.58 -20.02 17.17
N SER A 165 -2.03 -19.27 18.18
CA SER A 165 -3.02 -18.22 18.02
C SER A 165 -2.49 -16.91 18.59
N ALA A 166 -2.09 -15.99 17.73
CA ALA A 166 -1.68 -14.65 18.15
C ALA A 166 -2.81 -13.93 18.93
N LYS A 167 -4.07 -14.16 18.56
CA LYS A 167 -5.23 -13.61 19.25
C LYS A 167 -5.33 -14.11 20.69
N GLN A 168 -5.14 -15.40 20.91
CA GLN A 168 -5.16 -16.01 22.24
C GLN A 168 -3.83 -15.82 23.00
N GLY A 169 -2.75 -15.43 22.29
CA GLY A 169 -1.47 -15.09 22.90
C GLY A 169 -0.57 -16.29 23.22
N TRP A 170 -0.68 -17.39 22.49
CA TRP A 170 0.17 -18.56 22.67
C TRP A 170 0.78 -19.07 21.36
N MET A 171 1.98 -19.66 21.47
CA MET A 171 2.71 -20.32 20.39
C MET A 171 3.35 -21.63 20.88
N SER A 172 3.45 -22.64 20.02
CA SER A 172 3.98 -23.98 20.34
C SER A 172 4.67 -24.59 19.13
N GLU A 173 5.56 -25.54 19.36
CA GLU A 173 6.16 -26.38 18.32
C GLU A 173 5.19 -27.47 17.81
N ASP A 174 4.17 -27.81 18.59
CA ASP A 174 3.09 -28.73 18.22
C ASP A 174 1.73 -28.02 18.34
N TRP A 175 0.97 -27.95 17.25
CA TRP A 175 -0.32 -27.28 17.22
C TRP A 175 -1.40 -27.98 18.08
N LYS A 176 -1.19 -29.24 18.41
CA LYS A 176 -2.06 -30.04 19.30
C LYS A 176 -1.80 -29.80 20.80
N GLU A 177 -0.67 -29.15 21.11
CA GLU A 177 -0.26 -28.83 22.47
C GLU A 177 -0.17 -27.33 22.71
N PRO A 178 -1.29 -26.63 22.96
CA PRO A 178 -1.29 -25.21 23.25
C PRO A 178 -0.42 -24.88 24.47
N LYS A 179 0.36 -23.82 24.39
CA LYS A 179 1.14 -23.25 25.52
C LYS A 179 0.39 -22.08 26.16
N GLU A 180 0.93 -21.53 27.24
CA GLU A 180 0.31 -20.39 27.93
C GLU A 180 0.71 -19.04 27.33
N ASP A 181 1.84 -19.00 26.60
CA ASP A 181 2.43 -17.77 26.09
C ASP A 181 3.11 -17.97 24.70
N ILE A 182 3.82 -16.95 24.23
CA ILE A 182 4.53 -16.96 22.94
C ILE A 182 6.02 -17.28 23.07
N THR A 183 6.48 -17.76 24.22
CA THR A 183 7.92 -18.00 24.47
C THR A 183 8.52 -19.00 23.49
N ALA A 184 7.78 -19.99 23.02
CA ALA A 184 8.23 -20.93 21.99
C ALA A 184 8.68 -20.21 20.69
N LEU A 185 7.99 -19.18 20.27
CA LEU A 185 8.39 -18.37 19.11
C LEU A 185 9.66 -17.56 19.40
N LEU A 186 9.74 -16.92 20.56
CA LEU A 186 10.93 -16.13 20.93
C LEU A 186 12.17 -17.01 21.09
N ASP A 187 12.02 -18.21 21.62
CA ASP A 187 13.11 -19.19 21.71
C ASP A 187 13.53 -19.68 20.32
N ALA A 188 12.58 -19.94 19.41
CA ALA A 188 12.88 -20.29 18.03
C ALA A 188 13.65 -19.17 17.31
N ILE A 189 13.30 -17.90 17.51
CA ILE A 189 14.04 -16.76 16.93
C ILE A 189 15.49 -16.78 17.42
N ILE A 190 15.74 -16.97 18.71
CA ILE A 190 17.11 -17.04 19.27
C ILE A 190 17.89 -18.21 18.68
N GLN A 191 17.23 -19.36 18.52
CA GLN A 191 17.87 -20.60 18.10
C GLN A 191 18.17 -20.65 16.60
N TYR A 192 17.24 -20.23 15.76
CA TYR A 192 17.29 -20.45 14.30
C TYR A 192 17.74 -19.23 13.49
N ILE A 193 17.46 -18.00 13.98
CA ILE A 193 17.94 -16.81 13.28
C ILE A 193 19.42 -16.56 13.63
N PRO A 194 20.30 -16.39 12.62
CA PRO A 194 21.73 -16.17 12.88
C PRO A 194 21.98 -14.83 13.60
N GLU A 195 23.11 -14.75 14.25
CA GLU A 195 23.63 -13.46 14.73
C GLU A 195 24.08 -12.61 13.54
N PRO A 196 23.87 -11.28 13.60
CA PRO A 196 24.38 -10.40 12.56
C PRO A 196 25.91 -10.54 12.47
N GLN A 197 26.43 -10.55 11.26
CA GLN A 197 27.87 -10.54 11.05
C GLN A 197 28.45 -9.23 11.59
N VAL A 198 29.37 -9.32 12.54
CA VAL A 198 30.11 -8.19 13.07
C VAL A 198 31.38 -8.03 12.24
N LEU A 199 31.43 -6.99 11.43
CA LEU A 199 32.60 -6.67 10.62
C LEU A 199 33.40 -5.55 11.28
N GLU A 200 34.69 -5.80 11.49
CA GLU A 200 35.65 -4.79 12.03
C GLU A 200 36.18 -3.92 10.88
N GLY A 201 36.46 -2.66 11.16
CA GLY A 201 37.02 -1.71 10.20
C GLY A 201 36.43 -0.31 10.31
N SER A 202 36.64 0.50 9.26
CA SER A 202 36.06 1.85 9.12
C SER A 202 34.53 1.78 9.18
N SER A 203 33.91 2.73 9.88
CA SER A 203 32.47 2.75 10.10
C SER A 203 31.68 2.88 8.78
N GLN A 204 30.61 2.10 8.66
CA GLN A 204 29.81 2.03 7.44
C GLN A 204 28.36 1.66 7.77
N MET A 205 27.41 2.48 7.31
CA MET A 205 25.98 2.25 7.49
C MET A 205 25.22 2.61 6.21
N LEU A 206 24.38 1.72 5.72
CA LEU A 206 23.46 2.01 4.61
C LEU A 206 22.18 2.63 5.17
N ILE A 207 21.77 3.76 4.60
CA ILE A 207 20.49 4.40 4.93
C ILE A 207 19.37 3.64 4.20
N THR A 208 18.55 2.91 4.94
CA THR A 208 17.50 2.05 4.40
C THR A 208 16.11 2.65 4.55
N SER A 209 15.92 3.49 5.57
CA SER A 209 14.65 4.13 5.87
C SER A 209 14.86 5.55 6.36
N LEU A 210 13.80 6.35 6.30
CA LEU A 210 13.79 7.72 6.75
C LEU A 210 12.64 7.89 7.75
N ASP A 211 12.96 8.53 8.87
CA ASP A 211 11.96 9.01 9.82
C ASP A 211 12.03 10.53 9.92
N TYR A 212 11.02 11.13 10.49
CA TYR A 212 10.91 12.58 10.60
C TYR A 212 10.38 12.99 11.96
N SER A 213 11.04 13.94 12.58
CA SER A 213 10.59 14.59 13.81
C SER A 213 10.42 16.09 13.57
N LYS A 214 9.35 16.66 14.12
CA LYS A 214 9.11 18.12 14.07
C LYS A 214 10.20 18.93 14.76
N TYR A 215 11.00 18.31 15.65
CA TYR A 215 12.02 18.98 16.47
C TYR A 215 13.42 18.87 15.87
N VAL A 216 13.76 17.70 15.31
CA VAL A 216 15.11 17.41 14.81
C VAL A 216 15.20 17.23 13.30
N GLY A 217 14.06 17.30 12.60
CA GLY A 217 13.99 17.15 11.16
C GLY A 217 14.09 15.69 10.70
N ARG A 218 14.80 15.46 9.60
CA ARG A 218 15.00 14.14 8.99
C ARG A 218 15.95 13.29 9.82
N ILE A 219 15.63 12.01 9.95
CA ILE A 219 16.37 11.03 10.73
C ILE A 219 16.71 9.87 9.81
N ALA A 220 17.99 9.56 9.66
CA ALA A 220 18.45 8.44 8.86
C ALA A 220 18.39 7.15 9.67
N VAL A 221 17.66 6.15 9.19
CA VAL A 221 17.53 4.84 9.82
C VAL A 221 18.22 3.79 8.95
N GLY A 222 18.99 2.92 9.59
CA GLY A 222 19.68 1.84 8.89
C GLY A 222 20.41 0.91 9.85
N ARG A 223 21.01 -0.14 9.28
CA ARG A 223 21.85 -1.09 9.98
C ARG A 223 23.32 -0.69 9.84
N VAL A 224 24.05 -0.69 10.92
CA VAL A 224 25.51 -0.53 10.88
C VAL A 224 26.12 -1.79 10.28
N HIS A 225 26.70 -1.64 9.09
CA HIS A 225 27.26 -2.76 8.34
C HIS A 225 28.64 -3.16 8.88
N ARG A 226 29.50 -2.17 9.14
CA ARG A 226 30.88 -2.38 9.59
C ARG A 226 31.28 -1.32 10.62
N GLY A 227 32.17 -1.69 11.54
CA GLY A 227 32.73 -0.80 12.53
C GLY A 227 31.77 -0.33 13.60
N GLU A 228 31.97 0.88 14.07
CA GLU A 228 31.18 1.52 15.13
C GLU A 228 30.88 2.97 14.73
N LEU A 229 29.67 3.42 14.99
CA LEU A 229 29.27 4.82 14.88
C LEU A 229 29.13 5.44 16.28
N ARG A 230 29.61 6.67 16.46
CA ARG A 230 29.59 7.39 17.73
C ARG A 230 28.93 8.75 17.65
N GLU A 231 28.29 9.18 18.72
CA GLU A 231 27.80 10.55 18.86
C GLU A 231 28.99 11.54 18.69
N GLY A 232 28.75 12.61 17.95
CA GLY A 232 29.75 13.62 17.64
C GLY A 232 30.80 13.24 16.60
N GLN A 233 30.76 12.03 16.04
CA GLN A 233 31.68 11.58 15.00
C GLN A 233 31.53 12.38 13.70
N GLU A 234 32.66 12.77 13.10
CA GLU A 234 32.69 13.25 11.73
C GLU A 234 32.55 12.06 10.77
N ILE A 235 31.70 12.21 9.78
CA ILE A 235 31.38 11.16 8.79
C ILE A 235 31.42 11.73 7.37
N MET A 236 31.49 10.83 6.41
CA MET A 236 31.31 11.12 5.00
C MET A 236 29.98 10.53 4.53
N LEU A 237 29.12 11.38 4.00
CA LEU A 237 27.90 10.93 3.31
C LEU A 237 28.28 10.64 1.84
N CYS A 238 28.31 9.36 1.47
CA CYS A 238 28.55 8.91 0.10
C CYS A 238 27.22 8.90 -0.65
N LYS A 239 27.09 9.81 -1.60
CA LYS A 239 25.86 9.98 -2.39
C LYS A 239 25.79 9.05 -3.58
N ARG A 240 24.60 8.87 -4.14
CA ARG A 240 24.34 7.99 -5.30
C ARG A 240 25.04 8.45 -6.57
N ASP A 241 25.22 9.75 -6.75
CA ASP A 241 25.94 10.34 -7.89
C ASP A 241 27.47 10.23 -7.77
N GLY A 242 27.97 9.56 -6.72
CA GLY A 242 29.38 9.40 -6.42
C GLY A 242 29.99 10.61 -5.69
N SER A 243 29.23 11.66 -5.43
CA SER A 243 29.71 12.79 -4.65
C SER A 243 29.79 12.42 -3.15
N MET A 244 30.70 13.07 -2.44
CA MET A 244 30.93 12.83 -1.01
C MET A 244 30.77 14.14 -0.26
N VAL A 245 29.96 14.12 0.79
CA VAL A 245 29.66 15.30 1.61
C VAL A 245 30.06 15.04 3.04
N LYS A 246 30.96 15.87 3.60
CA LYS A 246 31.35 15.79 4.99
C LYS A 246 30.20 16.24 5.88
N SER A 247 29.89 15.45 6.92
CA SER A 247 28.84 15.74 7.87
C SER A 247 29.26 15.29 9.27
N LYS A 248 28.39 15.52 10.27
CA LYS A 248 28.64 15.16 11.65
C LYS A 248 27.39 14.57 12.28
N ILE A 249 27.55 13.47 12.99
CA ILE A 249 26.48 12.86 13.77
C ILE A 249 26.23 13.73 15.02
N LYS A 250 25.01 14.22 15.19
CA LYS A 250 24.64 14.98 16.39
C LYS A 250 24.17 14.06 17.51
N GLU A 251 23.39 13.03 17.17
CA GLU A 251 22.80 12.11 18.11
C GLU A 251 22.59 10.75 17.45
N ILE A 252 22.68 9.68 18.21
CA ILE A 252 22.38 8.31 17.78
C ILE A 252 21.36 7.71 18.74
N ASP A 253 20.28 7.19 18.16
CA ASP A 253 19.26 6.46 18.88
C ASP A 253 19.24 4.99 18.45
N VAL A 254 18.95 4.10 19.39
CA VAL A 254 18.59 2.71 19.12
C VAL A 254 17.11 2.49 19.40
N PHE A 255 16.51 1.52 18.73
CA PHE A 255 15.11 1.17 18.99
C PHE A 255 15.01 0.41 20.32
N GLU A 256 14.06 0.79 21.15
CA GLU A 256 13.71 0.14 22.42
C GLU A 256 12.20 0.18 22.61
N GLY A 257 11.57 -0.98 22.57
CA GLY A 257 10.13 -1.08 22.51
C GLY A 257 9.56 -0.39 21.28
N LEU A 258 8.57 0.45 21.49
CA LEU A 258 7.95 1.31 20.47
C LEU A 258 8.67 2.66 20.32
N GLY A 259 9.65 2.93 21.14
CA GLY A 259 10.38 4.20 21.16
C GLY A 259 11.82 4.07 20.69
N ARG A 260 12.58 5.13 20.98
CA ARG A 260 14.00 5.22 20.71
C ARG A 260 14.71 5.72 21.97
N THR A 261 15.88 5.16 22.21
CA THR A 261 16.73 5.54 23.35
C THR A 261 18.06 6.03 22.81
N LYS A 262 18.49 7.20 23.26
CA LYS A 262 19.79 7.77 22.92
C LYS A 262 20.91 6.92 23.48
N VAL A 263 21.95 6.71 22.64
CA VAL A 263 23.16 5.97 23.00
C VAL A 263 24.42 6.72 22.52
N ASP A 264 25.54 6.48 23.18
CA ASP A 264 26.81 7.11 22.81
C ASP A 264 27.46 6.48 21.59
N ALA A 265 27.21 5.19 21.36
CA ALA A 265 27.77 4.44 20.22
C ALA A 265 26.91 3.23 19.84
N VAL A 266 26.98 2.85 18.56
CA VAL A 266 26.33 1.66 17.99
C VAL A 266 27.32 0.88 17.15
N GLN A 267 27.37 -0.44 17.36
CA GLN A 267 28.30 -1.35 16.68
C GLN A 267 27.66 -2.01 15.46
N SER A 268 28.53 -2.56 14.59
CA SER A 268 28.15 -3.38 13.45
C SER A 268 27.12 -4.44 13.85
N GLY A 269 26.09 -4.58 13.03
CA GLY A 269 24.98 -5.52 13.19
C GLY A 269 23.73 -4.95 13.84
N ASP A 270 23.78 -3.82 14.56
CA ASP A 270 22.59 -3.21 15.15
C ASP A 270 21.92 -2.19 14.22
N ILE A 271 20.64 -1.96 14.46
CA ILE A 271 19.82 -1.00 13.73
C ILE A 271 19.71 0.27 14.55
N CYS A 272 20.04 1.41 13.94
CA CYS A 272 20.03 2.69 14.62
C CYS A 272 19.38 3.80 13.78
N ALA A 273 19.05 4.89 14.46
CA ALA A 273 18.54 6.13 13.91
C ALA A 273 19.58 7.24 14.15
N ILE A 274 20.05 7.90 13.09
CA ILE A 274 21.07 8.94 13.14
C ILE A 274 20.42 10.29 12.89
N ILE A 275 20.71 11.23 13.78
CA ILE A 275 20.18 12.58 13.79
C ILE A 275 21.31 13.57 13.50
N GLY A 276 20.99 14.61 12.72
CA GLY A 276 21.89 15.74 12.44
C GLY A 276 22.70 15.64 11.16
N VAL A 277 22.56 14.57 10.40
CA VAL A 277 23.03 14.50 9.02
C VAL A 277 21.98 15.15 8.12
N GLU A 278 22.40 16.06 7.25
CA GLU A 278 21.51 16.79 6.36
C GLU A 278 21.73 16.39 4.91
N GLY A 279 20.69 16.53 4.08
CA GLY A 279 20.74 16.30 2.64
C GLY A 279 20.98 14.86 2.22
N PHE A 280 20.74 13.88 3.09
CA PHE A 280 20.85 12.47 2.74
C PHE A 280 19.58 11.95 2.04
N GLU A 281 19.77 10.90 1.26
CA GLU A 281 18.70 10.11 0.65
C GLU A 281 18.81 8.63 1.04
N ILE A 282 17.70 7.91 0.93
CA ILE A 282 17.71 6.46 1.17
C ILE A 282 18.56 5.77 0.11
N GLY A 283 19.36 4.76 0.53
CA GLY A 283 20.32 4.07 -0.33
C GLY A 283 21.69 4.73 -0.42
N GLU A 284 21.88 5.86 0.27
CA GLU A 284 23.21 6.47 0.46
C GLU A 284 23.91 5.86 1.67
N THR A 285 25.24 5.98 1.70
CA THR A 285 26.05 5.39 2.77
C THR A 285 26.60 6.47 3.70
N ILE A 286 26.43 6.29 5.00
CA ILE A 286 27.21 6.99 6.03
C ILE A 286 28.49 6.19 6.24
N ALA A 287 29.64 6.78 5.95
CA ALA A 287 30.95 6.16 6.04
C ALA A 287 31.91 6.94 6.95
N ASP A 288 33.02 6.32 7.32
CA ASP A 288 34.11 7.00 8.03
C ASP A 288 34.65 8.18 7.22
N ALA A 289 34.94 9.29 7.90
CA ALA A 289 35.41 10.50 7.21
C ALA A 289 36.82 10.36 6.63
N ASN A 290 37.65 9.48 7.17
CA ASN A 290 39.04 9.30 6.74
C ASN A 290 39.21 8.18 5.71
N ASP A 291 38.28 7.20 5.71
CA ASP A 291 38.28 6.06 4.80
C ASP A 291 36.84 5.79 4.30
N PRO A 292 36.31 6.70 3.48
CA PRO A 292 34.94 6.60 3.00
C PRO A 292 34.79 5.52 1.93
N GLU A 293 34.01 4.50 2.24
CA GLU A 293 33.70 3.40 1.33
C GLU A 293 32.17 3.27 1.18
N PRO A 294 31.61 3.55 -0.02
CA PRO A 294 30.17 3.40 -0.25
C PRO A 294 29.76 1.93 -0.31
N LEU A 295 28.60 1.62 0.30
CA LEU A 295 27.92 0.35 0.09
C LEU A 295 27.20 0.34 -1.26
N PRO A 296 26.93 -0.85 -1.84
CA PRO A 296 26.09 -0.95 -3.04
C PRO A 296 24.76 -0.24 -2.81
N THR A 297 24.37 0.62 -3.75
CA THR A 297 23.11 1.33 -3.66
C THR A 297 21.95 0.37 -3.83
N ILE A 298 20.92 0.53 -3.00
CA ILE A 298 19.67 -0.21 -3.18
C ILE A 298 18.97 0.35 -4.41
N ALA A 299 18.64 -0.51 -5.37
CA ALA A 299 17.83 -0.10 -6.51
C ALA A 299 16.45 0.35 -6.00
N ILE A 300 16.05 1.57 -6.35
CA ILE A 300 14.69 2.03 -6.11
C ILE A 300 13.94 1.82 -7.41
N ASP A 301 12.87 1.01 -7.35
CA ASP A 301 12.00 0.86 -8.50
C ASP A 301 11.43 2.22 -8.91
N GLU A 302 11.50 2.51 -10.18
CA GLU A 302 10.94 3.73 -10.72
C GLU A 302 9.40 3.70 -10.63
N PRO A 303 8.75 4.87 -10.50
CA PRO A 303 7.31 4.93 -10.56
C PRO A 303 6.79 4.41 -11.92
N THR A 304 5.68 3.69 -11.89
CA THR A 304 5.04 3.13 -13.09
C THR A 304 3.79 3.89 -13.50
N MET A 305 3.24 4.70 -12.60
CA MET A 305 2.01 5.47 -12.81
C MET A 305 2.19 6.95 -12.50
N SER A 306 1.36 7.75 -13.13
CA SER A 306 1.23 9.20 -12.86
C SER A 306 -0.24 9.58 -12.75
N MET A 307 -0.50 10.64 -12.00
CA MET A 307 -1.83 11.22 -11.84
C MET A 307 -1.72 12.73 -11.80
N LEU A 308 -2.64 13.41 -12.47
CA LEU A 308 -2.74 14.86 -12.41
C LEU A 308 -3.40 15.27 -11.09
N PHE A 309 -2.71 16.10 -10.31
CA PHE A 309 -3.27 16.79 -9.15
C PHE A 309 -3.49 18.24 -9.51
N THR A 310 -4.64 18.79 -9.16
CA THR A 310 -4.97 20.21 -9.42
C THR A 310 -5.80 20.79 -8.27
N ILE A 311 -5.83 22.11 -8.18
CA ILE A 311 -6.71 22.78 -7.22
C ILE A 311 -8.17 22.44 -7.49
N ASN A 312 -8.99 22.46 -6.44
CA ASN A 312 -10.42 22.38 -6.61
C ASN A 312 -10.96 23.69 -7.21
N ASN A 313 -11.56 23.64 -8.38
CA ASN A 313 -12.24 24.75 -9.04
C ASN A 313 -13.74 24.49 -9.26
N SER A 314 -14.31 23.57 -8.46
CA SER A 314 -15.73 23.26 -8.52
C SER A 314 -16.60 24.41 -7.96
N PRO A 315 -17.91 24.42 -8.25
CA PRO A 315 -18.85 25.36 -7.61
C PRO A 315 -18.92 25.24 -6.07
N PHE A 316 -18.39 24.14 -5.50
CA PHE A 316 -18.34 23.90 -4.06
C PHE A 316 -16.96 24.14 -3.44
N PHE A 317 -16.06 24.76 -4.20
CA PHE A 317 -14.74 25.16 -3.73
C PHE A 317 -14.78 25.90 -2.39
N GLY A 318 -13.94 25.46 -1.44
CA GLY A 318 -13.78 26.11 -0.14
C GLY A 318 -14.93 25.89 0.84
N LYS A 319 -15.90 25.01 0.53
CA LYS A 319 -17.00 24.72 1.48
C LYS A 319 -16.52 23.86 2.66
N ASP A 320 -15.62 22.93 2.42
CA ASP A 320 -15.23 21.90 3.40
C ASP A 320 -13.77 22.03 3.86
N GLY A 321 -12.86 22.36 2.95
CA GLY A 321 -11.43 22.33 3.21
C GLY A 321 -10.87 23.63 3.79
N LYS A 322 -9.80 23.48 4.56
CA LYS A 322 -9.01 24.60 5.09
C LYS A 322 -7.87 25.00 4.15
N PHE A 323 -7.33 24.03 3.42
CA PHE A 323 -6.17 24.21 2.56
C PHE A 323 -6.57 24.00 1.10
N VAL A 324 -6.86 25.08 0.40
CA VAL A 324 -7.52 25.06 -0.92
C VAL A 324 -6.69 25.74 -2.03
N THR A 325 -5.58 26.39 -1.69
CA THR A 325 -4.77 27.15 -2.66
C THR A 325 -3.67 26.29 -3.27
N SER A 326 -3.20 26.64 -4.46
CA SER A 326 -2.08 25.99 -5.14
C SER A 326 -0.82 25.92 -4.26
N ARG A 327 -0.54 26.98 -3.51
CA ARG A 327 0.59 27.01 -2.58
C ARG A 327 0.46 25.97 -1.47
N HIS A 328 -0.73 25.83 -0.86
CA HIS A 328 -0.95 24.84 0.20
C HIS A 328 -0.72 23.41 -0.31
N ILE A 329 -1.27 23.10 -1.50
CA ILE A 329 -1.13 21.78 -2.11
C ILE A 329 0.33 21.50 -2.47
N TYR A 330 1.00 22.47 -3.10
CA TYR A 330 2.41 22.36 -3.48
C TYR A 330 3.31 22.13 -2.27
N ASP A 331 3.19 22.98 -1.23
CA ASP A 331 3.98 22.86 -0.01
C ASP A 331 3.76 21.49 0.68
N ARG A 332 2.53 20.96 0.61
CA ARG A 332 2.21 19.65 1.15
C ARG A 332 2.84 18.50 0.32
N LEU A 333 2.77 18.60 -1.00
CA LEU A 333 3.41 17.63 -1.90
C LEU A 333 4.92 17.62 -1.73
N MET A 334 5.56 18.79 -1.58
CA MET A 334 7.00 18.87 -1.31
C MET A 334 7.38 18.21 0.02
N LYS A 335 6.60 18.43 1.08
CA LYS A 335 6.80 17.72 2.37
C LYS A 335 6.64 16.21 2.26
N GLU A 336 5.81 15.74 1.35
CA GLU A 336 5.69 14.31 1.12
C GLU A 336 6.94 13.73 0.47
N LEU A 337 7.56 14.44 -0.46
CA LEU A 337 8.83 14.04 -1.07
C LEU A 337 9.97 13.88 -0.06
N ASP A 338 9.93 14.64 1.04
CA ASP A 338 10.90 14.49 2.12
C ASP A 338 10.83 13.13 2.84
N LYS A 339 9.67 12.46 2.75
CA LYS A 339 9.38 11.21 3.46
C LYS A 339 9.26 10.01 2.51
N ASN A 340 8.88 10.25 1.27
CA ASN A 340 8.51 9.22 0.31
C ASN A 340 9.30 9.35 -0.99
N LEU A 341 10.38 8.60 -1.12
CA LEU A 341 11.26 8.63 -2.30
C LEU A 341 10.70 7.90 -3.53
N ALA A 342 9.67 7.08 -3.33
CA ALA A 342 8.97 6.43 -4.45
C ALA A 342 7.99 7.39 -5.16
N LEU A 343 7.83 8.59 -4.62
CA LEU A 343 7.01 9.65 -5.18
C LEU A 343 7.86 10.65 -5.96
N ARG A 344 7.35 11.14 -7.07
CA ARG A 344 7.94 12.26 -7.82
C ARG A 344 6.84 13.25 -8.17
N VAL A 345 7.11 14.53 -8.01
CA VAL A 345 6.17 15.61 -8.33
C VAL A 345 6.81 16.53 -9.36
N VAL A 346 6.11 16.73 -10.47
CA VAL A 346 6.56 17.60 -11.57
C VAL A 346 5.48 18.64 -11.82
N PRO A 347 5.78 19.95 -11.79
CA PRO A 347 4.84 20.97 -12.17
C PRO A 347 4.45 20.81 -13.65
N THR A 348 3.21 21.15 -13.98
CA THR A 348 2.73 21.21 -15.36
C THR A 348 2.85 22.63 -15.91
N ASP A 349 2.40 22.87 -17.15
CA ASP A 349 2.33 24.22 -17.73
C ASP A 349 1.37 25.15 -16.99
N SER A 350 0.46 24.60 -16.18
CA SER A 350 -0.43 25.34 -15.30
C SER A 350 0.17 25.48 -13.91
N ALA A 351 0.16 26.69 -13.36
CA ALA A 351 0.62 26.97 -12.00
C ALA A 351 -0.20 26.27 -10.90
N ASP A 352 -1.38 25.76 -11.23
CA ASP A 352 -2.35 25.18 -10.32
C ASP A 352 -2.45 23.66 -10.43
N SER A 353 -1.49 23.02 -11.14
CA SER A 353 -1.52 21.58 -11.34
C SER A 353 -0.13 20.95 -11.37
N TRP A 354 -0.07 19.68 -10.95
CA TRP A 354 1.16 18.89 -10.84
C TRP A 354 0.92 17.46 -11.32
N LEU A 355 1.89 16.89 -12.00
CA LEU A 355 1.94 15.46 -12.24
C LEU A 355 2.64 14.79 -11.06
N VAL A 356 1.89 13.92 -10.39
CA VAL A 356 2.38 13.14 -9.25
C VAL A 356 2.58 11.72 -9.72
N TYR A 357 3.82 11.24 -9.63
CA TYR A 357 4.23 9.91 -10.04
C TYR A 357 4.32 9.00 -8.83
N GLY A 358 3.83 7.77 -8.96
CA GLY A 358 3.83 6.76 -7.93
C GLY A 358 3.91 5.34 -8.51
N ARG A 359 3.99 4.34 -7.64
CA ARG A 359 4.14 2.94 -8.08
C ARG A 359 2.83 2.32 -8.52
N GLY A 360 1.72 2.72 -7.89
CA GLY A 360 0.41 2.18 -8.19
C GLY A 360 -0.71 3.11 -7.73
N VAL A 361 -1.95 2.70 -8.01
CA VAL A 361 -3.15 3.47 -7.63
C VAL A 361 -3.27 3.55 -6.11
N LEU A 362 -3.01 2.46 -5.39
CA LEU A 362 -3.08 2.43 -3.93
C LEU A 362 -2.08 3.40 -3.29
N HIS A 363 -0.84 3.46 -3.79
CA HIS A 363 0.18 4.40 -3.30
C HIS A 363 -0.28 5.85 -3.43
N LEU A 364 -0.84 6.24 -4.59
CA LEU A 364 -1.36 7.59 -4.83
C LEU A 364 -2.64 7.87 -4.01
N SER A 365 -3.51 6.88 -3.85
CA SER A 365 -4.75 7.04 -3.06
C SER A 365 -4.49 7.24 -1.58
N VAL A 366 -3.46 6.59 -1.02
CA VAL A 366 -3.02 6.82 0.36
C VAL A 366 -2.57 8.26 0.57
N LEU A 367 -1.81 8.82 -0.37
CA LEU A 367 -1.42 10.24 -0.32
C LEU A 367 -2.64 11.17 -0.36
N ILE A 368 -3.56 10.92 -1.29
CA ILE A 368 -4.78 11.71 -1.45
C ILE A 368 -5.64 11.66 -0.18
N GLU A 369 -5.86 10.45 0.36
CA GLU A 369 -6.66 10.27 1.57
C GLU A 369 -6.01 10.93 2.80
N THR A 370 -4.69 10.86 2.90
CA THR A 370 -3.94 11.58 3.95
C THR A 370 -4.14 13.09 3.84
N MET A 371 -4.01 13.65 2.65
CA MET A 371 -4.26 15.09 2.40
C MET A 371 -5.70 15.47 2.73
N ARG A 372 -6.68 14.63 2.33
CA ARG A 372 -8.09 14.82 2.63
C ARG A 372 -8.33 14.95 4.14
N ARG A 373 -7.77 14.06 4.96
CA ARG A 373 -7.90 14.05 6.43
C ARG A 373 -7.18 15.22 7.08
N GLU A 374 -6.11 15.70 6.48
CA GLU A 374 -5.42 16.93 6.92
C GLU A 374 -6.21 18.20 6.61
N GLY A 375 -7.31 18.13 5.85
CA GLY A 375 -8.20 19.24 5.54
C GLY A 375 -7.92 19.93 4.20
N TYR A 376 -7.26 19.24 3.26
CA TYR A 376 -7.04 19.75 1.90
C TYR A 376 -8.25 19.49 1.00
N GLU A 377 -8.50 20.40 0.07
CA GLU A 377 -9.35 20.20 -1.10
C GLU A 377 -8.51 20.18 -2.36
N LEU A 378 -8.72 19.18 -3.20
CA LEU A 378 -8.02 19.02 -4.48
C LEU A 378 -8.90 18.25 -5.47
N GLN A 379 -8.48 18.27 -6.72
CA GLN A 379 -9.02 17.41 -7.76
C GLN A 379 -7.91 16.57 -8.35
N VAL A 380 -8.25 15.36 -8.77
CA VAL A 380 -7.30 14.46 -9.41
C VAL A 380 -7.87 13.89 -10.70
N GLY A 381 -6.99 13.73 -11.66
CA GLY A 381 -7.33 13.13 -12.95
C GLY A 381 -7.21 11.61 -12.92
N GLN A 382 -7.56 10.99 -14.04
CA GLN A 382 -7.43 9.54 -14.23
C GLN A 382 -5.97 9.09 -14.07
N PRO A 383 -5.71 7.98 -13.36
CA PRO A 383 -4.38 7.36 -13.33
C PRO A 383 -3.92 6.95 -14.73
N GLN A 384 -2.68 7.27 -15.06
CA GLN A 384 -2.06 6.97 -16.34
C GLN A 384 -0.74 6.22 -16.11
N VAL A 385 -0.48 5.21 -16.93
CA VAL A 385 0.81 4.51 -16.91
C VAL A 385 1.88 5.36 -17.60
N ILE A 386 3.12 5.24 -17.13
CA ILE A 386 4.25 5.94 -17.71
C ILE A 386 4.71 5.17 -18.94
N ILE A 387 4.65 5.83 -20.08
CA ILE A 387 5.16 5.30 -21.34
C ILE A 387 6.60 5.75 -21.52
N LYS A 388 7.48 4.83 -21.89
CA LYS A 388 8.90 5.09 -22.22
C LYS A 388 9.16 4.78 -23.67
N GLU A 389 10.13 5.46 -24.25
CA GLU A 389 10.71 5.09 -25.53
C GLU A 389 12.01 4.33 -25.26
N ILE A 390 12.05 3.06 -25.66
CA ILE A 390 13.21 2.18 -25.47
C ILE A 390 13.58 1.66 -26.85
N ASP A 391 14.83 1.88 -27.28
CA ASP A 391 15.33 1.50 -28.59
C ASP A 391 14.48 2.02 -29.78
N GLY A 392 13.84 3.18 -29.59
CA GLY A 392 12.97 3.80 -30.61
C GLY A 392 11.56 3.24 -30.69
N GLU A 393 11.20 2.32 -29.78
CA GLU A 393 9.86 1.76 -29.66
C GLU A 393 9.13 2.29 -28.44
N LYS A 394 7.82 2.53 -28.58
CA LYS A 394 6.94 2.92 -27.49
C LYS A 394 6.71 1.72 -26.57
N CYS A 395 7.20 1.78 -25.32
CA CYS A 395 7.07 0.73 -24.34
C CYS A 395 6.18 1.14 -23.16
N GLU A 396 5.45 0.18 -22.62
CA GLU A 396 4.59 0.32 -21.45
C GLU A 396 4.99 -0.63 -20.34
N PRO A 397 4.73 -0.28 -19.07
CA PRO A 397 5.00 -1.17 -17.96
C PRO A 397 4.06 -2.39 -18.02
N VAL A 398 4.64 -3.57 -17.81
CA VAL A 398 3.94 -4.86 -17.79
C VAL A 398 4.13 -5.48 -16.41
N GLU A 399 3.07 -6.11 -15.92
CA GLU A 399 3.03 -6.74 -14.61
C GLU A 399 2.75 -8.24 -14.72
N GLN A 400 3.27 -8.99 -13.78
CA GLN A 400 2.81 -10.34 -13.51
C GLN A 400 1.58 -10.26 -12.63
N LEU A 401 0.48 -10.78 -13.13
CA LEU A 401 -0.79 -10.89 -12.42
C LEU A 401 -1.00 -12.32 -11.99
N THR A 402 -1.28 -12.53 -10.71
CA THR A 402 -1.65 -13.83 -10.13
C THR A 402 -3.08 -13.75 -9.61
N VAL A 403 -3.91 -14.73 -9.98
CA VAL A 403 -5.30 -14.82 -9.52
C VAL A 403 -5.59 -16.22 -9.00
N ASN A 404 -6.03 -16.31 -7.73
CA ASN A 404 -6.54 -17.53 -7.12
C ASN A 404 -8.06 -17.43 -6.95
N LEU A 405 -8.80 -18.38 -7.53
CA LEU A 405 -10.26 -18.29 -7.63
C LEU A 405 -10.90 -19.68 -7.65
N PRO A 406 -12.23 -19.79 -7.38
CA PRO A 406 -12.97 -21.03 -7.63
C PRO A 406 -12.93 -21.42 -9.10
N GLU A 407 -12.79 -22.72 -9.39
CA GLU A 407 -12.63 -23.23 -10.77
C GLU A 407 -13.77 -22.79 -11.69
N GLU A 408 -15.00 -22.74 -11.20
CA GLU A 408 -16.20 -22.33 -11.93
C GLU A 408 -16.17 -20.90 -12.51
N CYS A 409 -15.37 -20.00 -11.89
CA CYS A 409 -15.21 -18.62 -12.31
C CYS A 409 -14.06 -18.40 -13.32
N SER A 410 -13.21 -19.43 -13.55
CA SER A 410 -11.94 -19.31 -14.28
C SER A 410 -12.11 -18.77 -15.70
N SER A 411 -13.03 -19.35 -16.49
CA SER A 411 -13.26 -18.95 -17.88
C SER A 411 -13.63 -17.48 -18.03
N ARG A 412 -14.46 -16.96 -17.10
CA ARG A 412 -14.90 -15.56 -17.14
C ARG A 412 -13.75 -14.60 -16.81
N ILE A 413 -12.90 -14.98 -15.88
CA ILE A 413 -11.76 -14.14 -15.48
C ILE A 413 -10.67 -14.18 -16.55
N ILE A 414 -10.40 -15.33 -17.16
CA ILE A 414 -9.49 -15.45 -18.30
C ILE A 414 -9.93 -14.53 -19.45
N ASP A 415 -11.22 -14.53 -19.80
CA ASP A 415 -11.77 -13.64 -20.84
C ASP A 415 -11.58 -12.15 -20.49
N MET A 416 -11.83 -11.77 -19.22
CA MET A 416 -11.64 -10.39 -18.77
C MET A 416 -10.18 -9.94 -18.86
N VAL A 417 -9.23 -10.79 -18.46
CA VAL A 417 -7.79 -10.48 -18.50
C VAL A 417 -7.30 -10.42 -19.95
N THR A 418 -7.73 -11.35 -20.79
CA THR A 418 -7.35 -11.39 -22.21
C THR A 418 -7.85 -10.16 -22.97
N LYS A 419 -9.10 -9.69 -22.73
CA LYS A 419 -9.63 -8.43 -23.30
C LYS A 419 -8.79 -7.22 -22.90
N ARG A 420 -8.10 -7.27 -21.76
CA ARG A 420 -7.18 -6.25 -21.28
C ARG A 420 -5.73 -6.48 -21.70
N LYS A 421 -5.51 -7.29 -22.76
CA LYS A 421 -4.19 -7.64 -23.30
C LYS A 421 -3.30 -8.44 -22.35
N GLY A 422 -3.90 -9.15 -21.37
CA GLY A 422 -3.19 -10.11 -20.55
C GLY A 422 -2.95 -11.42 -21.30
N GLU A 423 -1.77 -11.97 -21.14
CA GLU A 423 -1.33 -13.24 -21.72
C GLU A 423 -1.13 -14.24 -20.58
N MET A 424 -1.82 -15.37 -20.66
CA MET A 424 -1.73 -16.41 -19.62
C MET A 424 -0.38 -17.13 -19.70
N THR A 425 0.31 -17.20 -18.57
CA THR A 425 1.62 -17.87 -18.43
C THR A 425 1.52 -19.18 -17.69
N MET A 426 0.59 -19.30 -16.74
CA MET A 426 0.38 -20.52 -15.95
C MET A 426 -1.10 -20.73 -15.63
N MET A 427 -1.51 -22.00 -15.59
CA MET A 427 -2.83 -22.42 -15.14
C MET A 427 -2.69 -23.74 -14.38
N GLU A 428 -3.05 -23.76 -13.12
CA GLU A 428 -2.97 -24.92 -12.25
C GLU A 428 -4.26 -25.07 -11.44
N SER A 429 -4.80 -26.29 -11.35
CA SER A 429 -5.97 -26.59 -10.52
C SER A 429 -5.52 -27.41 -9.30
N LYS A 430 -5.89 -26.95 -8.09
CA LYS A 430 -5.62 -27.63 -6.82
C LYS A 430 -6.81 -27.42 -5.87
N ASN A 431 -7.40 -28.51 -5.39
CA ASN A 431 -8.47 -28.49 -4.37
C ASN A 431 -9.65 -27.56 -4.72
N ASP A 432 -10.28 -27.73 -5.88
CA ASP A 432 -11.41 -26.92 -6.40
C ASP A 432 -11.11 -25.43 -6.57
N ARG A 433 -9.85 -25.04 -6.49
CA ARG A 433 -9.39 -23.70 -6.80
C ARG A 433 -8.43 -23.70 -7.99
N MET A 434 -8.55 -22.66 -8.80
CA MET A 434 -7.70 -22.40 -9.94
C MET A 434 -6.65 -21.34 -9.59
N HIS A 435 -5.40 -21.63 -9.85
CA HIS A 435 -4.29 -20.69 -9.82
C HIS A 435 -3.96 -20.28 -11.25
N LEU A 436 -4.07 -19.00 -11.55
CA LEU A 436 -3.80 -18.42 -12.86
C LEU A 436 -2.70 -17.37 -12.75
N GLU A 437 -1.72 -17.43 -13.66
CA GLU A 437 -0.73 -16.36 -13.81
C GLU A 437 -0.80 -15.77 -15.23
N PHE A 438 -0.63 -14.46 -15.31
CA PHE A 438 -0.65 -13.71 -16.56
C PHE A 438 0.47 -12.67 -16.57
N THR A 439 0.91 -12.30 -17.77
CA THR A 439 1.59 -11.04 -18.01
C THR A 439 0.59 -10.05 -18.60
N ILE A 440 0.43 -8.88 -17.99
CA ILE A 440 -0.59 -7.91 -18.38
C ILE A 440 -0.01 -6.49 -18.33
N PRO A 441 -0.33 -5.59 -19.28
CA PRO A 441 0.01 -4.18 -19.17
C PRO A 441 -0.56 -3.56 -17.89
N SER A 442 0.21 -2.75 -17.16
CA SER A 442 -0.24 -2.13 -15.90
C SER A 442 -1.55 -1.35 -16.06
N ARG A 443 -1.79 -0.73 -17.23
CA ARG A 443 -3.07 -0.06 -17.54
C ARG A 443 -4.25 -1.03 -17.64
N GLY A 444 -4.01 -2.32 -17.90
CA GLY A 444 -5.04 -3.37 -17.92
C GLY A 444 -5.50 -3.80 -16.52
N ILE A 445 -4.68 -3.55 -15.49
CA ILE A 445 -4.99 -3.86 -14.09
C ILE A 445 -5.96 -2.84 -13.50
N ILE A 446 -5.91 -1.58 -13.98
CA ILE A 446 -6.79 -0.51 -13.48
C ILE A 446 -8.25 -0.93 -13.61
N GLY A 447 -8.96 -1.02 -12.48
CA GLY A 447 -10.36 -1.47 -12.38
C GLY A 447 -10.57 -2.97 -12.61
N LEU A 448 -9.52 -3.79 -12.73
CA LEU A 448 -9.64 -5.23 -12.88
C LEU A 448 -10.01 -5.91 -11.56
N ASN A 449 -9.45 -5.46 -10.44
CA ASN A 449 -9.68 -6.07 -9.13
C ASN A 449 -11.18 -6.14 -8.79
N ASN A 450 -11.88 -5.02 -8.90
CA ASN A 450 -13.33 -4.96 -8.65
C ASN A 450 -14.14 -5.82 -9.62
N ALA A 451 -13.72 -5.88 -10.88
CA ALA A 451 -14.37 -6.73 -11.88
C ALA A 451 -14.20 -8.23 -11.53
N VAL A 452 -12.99 -8.63 -11.10
CA VAL A 452 -12.66 -10.00 -10.68
C VAL A 452 -13.42 -10.37 -9.40
N LEU A 453 -13.42 -9.52 -8.37
CA LEU A 453 -14.19 -9.73 -7.14
C LEU A 453 -15.68 -9.88 -7.41
N THR A 454 -16.26 -9.01 -8.26
CA THR A 454 -17.68 -9.11 -8.64
C THR A 454 -17.96 -10.40 -9.40
N ALA A 455 -17.07 -10.83 -10.28
CA ALA A 455 -17.22 -12.04 -11.08
C ALA A 455 -17.14 -13.33 -10.27
N SER A 456 -16.41 -13.31 -9.17
CA SER A 456 -16.19 -14.44 -8.26
C SER A 456 -17.00 -14.36 -6.97
N ALA A 457 -17.98 -13.45 -6.86
CA ALA A 457 -18.75 -13.19 -5.64
C ALA A 457 -17.87 -12.87 -4.40
N GLY A 458 -16.70 -12.27 -4.64
CA GLY A 458 -15.74 -11.91 -3.58
C GLY A 458 -14.71 -13.00 -3.23
N GLU A 459 -14.75 -14.18 -3.87
CA GLU A 459 -13.90 -15.32 -3.52
C GLU A 459 -12.54 -15.33 -4.21
N ALA A 460 -12.35 -14.55 -5.28
CA ALA A 460 -11.06 -14.46 -5.95
C ALA A 460 -10.09 -13.58 -5.17
N ILE A 461 -8.83 -14.02 -5.15
CA ILE A 461 -7.72 -13.27 -4.58
C ILE A 461 -6.79 -12.92 -5.72
N MET A 462 -6.53 -11.63 -5.88
CA MET A 462 -5.70 -11.09 -6.95
C MET A 462 -4.47 -10.39 -6.39
N ALA A 463 -3.31 -10.64 -6.98
CA ALA A 463 -2.08 -9.92 -6.71
C ALA A 463 -1.34 -9.62 -8.01
N HIS A 464 -0.63 -8.52 -8.05
CA HIS A 464 0.16 -8.15 -9.22
C HIS A 464 1.48 -7.51 -8.79
N ARG A 465 2.49 -7.60 -9.67
CA ARG A 465 3.80 -6.98 -9.47
C ARG A 465 4.37 -6.49 -10.79
N PHE A 466 5.10 -5.40 -10.75
CA PHE A 466 5.86 -4.92 -11.90
C PHE A 466 6.88 -5.99 -12.35
N LEU A 467 6.94 -6.23 -13.66
CA LEU A 467 7.87 -7.15 -14.27
C LEU A 467 8.94 -6.40 -15.06
N GLU A 468 8.55 -5.73 -16.12
CA GLU A 468 9.44 -5.00 -17.03
C GLU A 468 8.66 -4.05 -17.94
N TYR A 469 9.36 -3.28 -18.76
CA TYR A 469 8.77 -2.53 -19.86
C TYR A 469 8.76 -3.37 -21.13
N GLN A 470 7.60 -3.49 -21.79
CA GLN A 470 7.42 -4.19 -23.06
C GLN A 470 6.81 -3.27 -24.12
N PRO A 471 6.95 -3.58 -25.41
CA PRO A 471 6.31 -2.83 -26.48
C PRO A 471 4.81 -2.66 -26.26
N TRP A 472 4.29 -1.51 -26.68
CA TRP A 472 2.88 -1.16 -26.53
C TRP A 472 1.94 -2.19 -27.17
N LYS A 473 1.06 -2.81 -26.36
CA LYS A 473 0.14 -3.89 -26.79
C LYS A 473 -1.18 -3.40 -27.44
N GLY A 474 -1.26 -2.14 -27.87
CA GLY A 474 -2.46 -1.57 -28.50
C GLY A 474 -3.47 -1.05 -27.48
N GLU A 475 -4.60 -0.54 -27.95
CA GLU A 475 -5.64 0.04 -27.10
C GLU A 475 -6.34 -1.01 -26.24
N ILE A 476 -6.72 -0.61 -25.00
CA ILE A 476 -7.55 -1.39 -24.08
C ILE A 476 -8.83 -0.63 -23.86
N GLU A 477 -9.95 -1.28 -24.15
CA GLU A 477 -11.27 -0.73 -23.82
C GLU A 477 -11.44 -0.73 -22.30
N ARG A 478 -11.64 0.46 -21.75
CA ARG A 478 -12.00 0.66 -20.34
C ARG A 478 -13.52 0.74 -20.21
N ARG A 479 -14.02 1.61 -19.38
CA ARG A 479 -15.46 1.86 -19.23
C ARG A 479 -16.12 2.27 -20.54
N THR A 480 -17.04 1.44 -21.06
CA THR A 480 -17.82 1.70 -22.28
C THR A 480 -19.01 2.61 -22.01
N ASN A 481 -19.64 2.49 -20.84
CA ASN A 481 -20.84 3.25 -20.49
C ASN A 481 -20.56 4.75 -20.32
N GLY A 482 -21.52 5.57 -20.74
CA GLY A 482 -21.52 7.01 -20.57
C GLY A 482 -21.78 7.45 -19.11
N SER A 483 -21.64 8.73 -18.85
CA SER A 483 -21.92 9.35 -17.55
C SER A 483 -23.32 9.97 -17.55
N ILE A 484 -24.03 9.86 -16.41
CA ILE A 484 -25.19 10.69 -16.12
C ILE A 484 -24.66 11.96 -15.43
N ILE A 485 -24.96 13.13 -16.01
CA ILE A 485 -24.39 14.41 -15.60
C ILE A 485 -25.52 15.33 -15.11
N ALA A 486 -25.31 15.98 -13.96
CA ALA A 486 -26.25 16.97 -13.45
C ALA A 486 -26.30 18.21 -14.34
N MET A 487 -27.51 18.65 -14.68
CA MET A 487 -27.77 19.80 -15.56
C MET A 487 -27.57 21.12 -14.80
N GLU A 488 -27.93 21.18 -13.52
CA GLU A 488 -27.93 22.40 -12.73
C GLU A 488 -27.52 22.14 -11.27
N THR A 489 -27.18 23.19 -10.58
CA THR A 489 -26.81 23.16 -9.16
C THR A 489 -28.04 23.19 -8.28
N GLY A 490 -28.09 22.32 -7.27
CA GLY A 490 -29.21 22.25 -6.32
C GLY A 490 -29.20 20.95 -5.53
N THR A 491 -30.33 20.63 -4.90
CA THR A 491 -30.51 19.40 -4.11
C THR A 491 -31.19 18.33 -4.96
N ALA A 492 -30.71 17.10 -4.90
CA ALA A 492 -31.32 15.97 -5.60
C ALA A 492 -32.63 15.52 -4.92
N TYR A 493 -33.68 15.35 -5.70
CA TYR A 493 -34.99 14.95 -5.21
C TYR A 493 -35.33 13.50 -5.59
N ALA A 494 -35.93 12.77 -4.65
CA ALA A 494 -36.38 11.38 -4.85
C ALA A 494 -37.28 11.22 -6.08
N TYR A 495 -38.14 12.19 -6.35
CA TYR A 495 -39.01 12.19 -7.53
C TYR A 495 -38.24 12.20 -8.86
N ALA A 496 -37.19 13.03 -8.94
CA ALA A 496 -36.38 13.11 -10.15
C ALA A 496 -35.57 11.83 -10.35
N LEU A 497 -34.93 11.32 -9.28
CA LEU A 497 -34.14 10.09 -9.33
C LEU A 497 -35.01 8.88 -9.72
N ASN A 498 -36.23 8.76 -9.19
CA ASN A 498 -37.16 7.69 -9.51
C ASN A 498 -37.52 7.68 -11.01
N ASN A 499 -37.76 8.85 -11.59
CA ASN A 499 -38.08 8.95 -13.01
C ASN A 499 -36.91 8.66 -13.95
N LEU A 500 -35.68 8.75 -13.42
CA LEU A 500 -34.45 8.60 -14.18
C LEU A 500 -33.76 7.24 -13.95
N GLN A 501 -34.17 6.45 -12.94
CA GLN A 501 -33.49 5.20 -12.58
C GLN A 501 -33.48 4.14 -13.70
N SER A 502 -34.43 4.21 -14.66
CA SER A 502 -34.41 3.36 -15.86
C SER A 502 -33.28 3.72 -16.85
N ARG A 503 -32.66 4.87 -16.71
CA ARG A 503 -31.58 5.36 -17.59
C ARG A 503 -30.20 4.90 -17.15
N GLY A 504 -30.06 4.49 -15.88
CA GLY A 504 -28.77 4.04 -15.35
C GLY A 504 -28.79 3.92 -13.83
N ARG A 505 -27.63 3.70 -13.24
CA ARG A 505 -27.44 3.64 -11.80
C ARG A 505 -26.89 4.96 -11.28
N PHE A 506 -27.40 5.40 -10.14
CA PHE A 506 -27.00 6.68 -9.52
C PHE A 506 -25.94 6.48 -8.44
N PHE A 507 -25.12 7.51 -8.25
CA PHE A 507 -24.06 7.63 -7.22
C PHE A 507 -24.46 8.58 -6.08
N ILE A 508 -25.63 9.21 -6.22
CA ILE A 508 -26.16 10.18 -5.27
C ILE A 508 -27.48 9.69 -4.66
N ALA A 509 -27.75 10.12 -3.45
CA ALA A 509 -29.00 9.90 -2.74
C ALA A 509 -29.93 11.12 -2.81
N PRO A 510 -31.25 10.95 -2.53
CA PRO A 510 -32.14 12.09 -2.30
C PRO A 510 -31.64 12.94 -1.13
N GLY A 511 -31.57 14.25 -1.34
CA GLY A 511 -31.07 15.20 -0.36
C GLY A 511 -29.62 15.66 -0.59
N ASP A 512 -28.86 14.95 -1.43
CA ASP A 512 -27.50 15.34 -1.76
C ASP A 512 -27.47 16.64 -2.55
N GLU A 513 -26.52 17.51 -2.24
CA GLU A 513 -26.22 18.70 -3.02
C GLU A 513 -25.37 18.32 -4.24
N VAL A 514 -25.79 18.80 -5.40
CA VAL A 514 -25.11 18.57 -6.69
C VAL A 514 -24.88 19.90 -7.40
N TYR A 515 -23.94 19.91 -8.34
CA TYR A 515 -23.71 21.07 -9.21
C TYR A 515 -23.69 20.68 -10.69
N ALA A 516 -23.92 21.65 -11.56
CA ALA A 516 -23.90 21.47 -13.00
C ALA A 516 -22.54 20.91 -13.46
N GLY A 517 -22.55 19.81 -14.25
CA GLY A 517 -21.35 19.14 -14.71
C GLY A 517 -20.82 18.06 -13.75
N GLN A 518 -21.43 17.86 -12.58
CA GLN A 518 -21.12 16.72 -11.69
C GLN A 518 -21.63 15.42 -12.32
N VAL A 519 -20.83 14.37 -12.26
CA VAL A 519 -21.22 13.00 -12.64
C VAL A 519 -21.99 12.38 -11.48
N VAL A 520 -23.28 12.19 -11.68
CA VAL A 520 -24.24 11.72 -10.66
C VAL A 520 -24.68 10.28 -10.86
N GLY A 521 -24.22 9.64 -11.94
CA GLY A 521 -24.56 8.24 -12.23
C GLY A 521 -23.87 7.72 -13.49
N GLU A 522 -24.07 6.43 -13.75
CA GLU A 522 -23.64 5.74 -14.96
C GLU A 522 -24.82 5.51 -15.89
N HIS A 523 -24.67 5.90 -17.15
CA HIS A 523 -25.70 5.68 -18.17
C HIS A 523 -25.67 4.22 -18.66
N THR A 524 -26.82 3.68 -19.03
CA THR A 524 -26.92 2.33 -19.62
C THR A 524 -26.37 2.23 -21.04
N LYS A 525 -26.13 3.38 -21.70
CA LYS A 525 -25.57 3.50 -23.05
C LYS A 525 -24.14 4.10 -22.97
N ASP A 526 -23.45 4.05 -24.09
CA ASP A 526 -22.09 4.55 -24.27
C ASP A 526 -21.94 6.08 -24.24
N ASN A 527 -23.03 6.81 -24.54
CA ASN A 527 -23.04 8.27 -24.56
C ASN A 527 -23.40 8.89 -23.21
N ASP A 528 -22.85 10.07 -22.95
CA ASP A 528 -23.19 10.86 -21.78
C ASP A 528 -24.61 11.39 -21.85
N LEU A 529 -25.28 11.47 -20.70
CA LEU A 529 -26.66 11.93 -20.57
C LEU A 529 -26.75 13.04 -19.52
N VAL A 530 -27.11 14.24 -19.93
CA VAL A 530 -27.36 15.37 -19.03
C VAL A 530 -28.80 15.33 -18.53
N VAL A 531 -28.97 15.34 -17.20
CA VAL A 531 -30.30 15.19 -16.57
C VAL A 531 -30.51 16.22 -15.46
N ASN A 532 -31.77 16.58 -15.23
CA ASN A 532 -32.16 17.42 -14.12
C ASN A 532 -32.58 16.54 -12.92
N VAL A 533 -31.68 16.41 -11.92
CA VAL A 533 -31.92 15.67 -10.68
C VAL A 533 -32.52 16.56 -9.57
N THR A 534 -32.59 17.88 -9.78
CA THR A 534 -33.08 18.85 -8.81
C THR A 534 -34.57 19.16 -8.99
N LYS A 535 -35.25 18.48 -9.90
CA LYS A 535 -36.64 18.68 -10.19
C LYS A 535 -37.56 18.12 -9.10
N SER A 536 -38.22 18.99 -8.36
CA SER A 536 -39.23 18.60 -7.37
C SER A 536 -40.58 18.24 -8.05
N LYS A 537 -41.37 17.42 -7.34
CA LYS A 537 -42.75 17.16 -7.73
C LYS A 537 -43.55 18.46 -7.63
N LYS A 538 -44.12 18.97 -8.74
CA LYS A 538 -45.03 20.10 -8.67
C LYS A 538 -46.27 19.69 -7.89
N LEU A 539 -46.58 20.40 -6.82
CA LEU A 539 -47.85 20.25 -6.10
C LEU A 539 -48.98 20.70 -7.01
N THR A 540 -49.73 19.77 -7.60
CA THR A 540 -50.98 20.07 -8.26
C THR A 540 -52.08 20.06 -7.21
N ASN A 541 -52.99 21.08 -7.25
CA ASN A 541 -54.10 21.26 -6.30
C ASN A 541 -55.19 20.16 -6.39
N MET A 542 -55.03 19.11 -7.17
CA MET A 542 -55.92 17.95 -7.20
C MET A 542 -55.31 16.83 -6.32
N ARG A 543 -55.82 16.72 -5.10
CA ARG A 543 -55.69 15.53 -4.27
C ARG A 543 -56.56 14.44 -4.89
N ALA A 544 -55.96 13.57 -5.69
CA ALA A 544 -56.50 12.23 -5.83
C ALA A 544 -56.19 11.50 -4.53
N SER A 545 -57.18 11.28 -3.73
CA SER A 545 -57.14 10.44 -2.53
C SER A 545 -57.01 8.98 -2.99
N GLY A 546 -55.80 8.48 -3.04
CA GLY A 546 -55.55 7.09 -3.37
C GLY A 546 -54.11 6.88 -3.83
N SER A 547 -53.32 6.23 -2.97
CA SER A 547 -51.97 5.75 -3.13
C SER A 547 -50.90 6.83 -3.39
N ASP A 548 -50.26 7.28 -2.31
CA ASP A 548 -48.86 7.60 -2.42
C ASP A 548 -48.14 6.31 -2.79
N ASP A 549 -47.87 6.14 -4.09
CA ASP A 549 -46.99 5.09 -4.58
C ASP A 549 -45.67 5.26 -3.83
N LYS A 550 -45.32 4.28 -2.99
CA LYS A 550 -44.04 4.28 -2.30
C LYS A 550 -42.96 4.31 -3.36
N VAL A 551 -42.25 5.43 -3.45
CA VAL A 551 -41.12 5.60 -4.36
C VAL A 551 -40.06 4.59 -3.95
N SER A 552 -39.92 3.52 -4.73
CA SER A 552 -38.86 2.53 -4.53
C SER A 552 -37.65 2.98 -5.32
N LEU A 553 -36.65 3.51 -4.65
CA LEU A 553 -35.35 3.87 -5.25
C LEU A 553 -34.35 2.75 -5.01
N ALA A 554 -33.61 2.41 -6.06
CA ALA A 554 -32.42 1.60 -5.91
C ALA A 554 -31.38 2.36 -5.03
N PRO A 555 -30.67 1.67 -4.13
CA PRO A 555 -29.64 2.31 -3.33
C PRO A 555 -28.54 2.88 -4.25
N PRO A 556 -27.97 4.04 -3.92
CA PRO A 556 -26.88 4.62 -4.69
C PRO A 556 -25.64 3.74 -4.62
N THR A 557 -24.86 3.71 -5.69
CA THR A 557 -23.54 3.09 -5.69
C THR A 557 -22.57 4.01 -4.99
N VAL A 558 -22.00 3.55 -3.89
CA VAL A 558 -20.97 4.29 -3.13
C VAL A 558 -19.61 3.77 -3.58
N PHE A 559 -18.72 4.67 -4.00
CA PHE A 559 -17.36 4.37 -4.38
C PHE A 559 -16.39 4.63 -3.22
N SER A 560 -15.41 3.77 -3.05
CA SER A 560 -14.17 4.13 -2.35
C SER A 560 -13.37 5.13 -3.20
N LEU A 561 -12.32 5.70 -2.63
CA LEU A 561 -11.44 6.60 -3.39
C LEU A 561 -10.79 5.85 -4.56
N GLU A 562 -10.28 4.64 -4.31
CA GLU A 562 -9.67 3.79 -5.34
C GLU A 562 -10.66 3.48 -6.46
N ASP A 563 -11.89 3.07 -6.12
CA ASP A 563 -12.94 2.78 -7.10
C ASP A 563 -13.24 3.99 -7.98
N ALA A 564 -13.32 5.18 -7.38
CA ALA A 564 -13.59 6.41 -8.12
C ALA A 564 -12.44 6.77 -9.08
N LEU A 565 -11.18 6.63 -8.63
CA LEU A 565 -10.00 6.88 -9.45
C LEU A 565 -9.89 5.92 -10.64
N GLU A 566 -10.27 4.65 -10.43
CA GLU A 566 -10.28 3.64 -11.48
C GLU A 566 -11.47 3.78 -12.44
N TYR A 567 -12.59 4.34 -11.95
CA TYR A 567 -13.82 4.48 -12.67
C TYR A 567 -13.85 5.66 -13.65
N ILE A 568 -13.26 6.81 -13.29
CA ILE A 568 -13.31 8.04 -14.10
C ILE A 568 -12.69 7.85 -15.49
N LYS A 569 -13.21 8.62 -16.46
CA LYS A 569 -12.67 8.75 -17.83
C LYS A 569 -11.63 9.88 -17.91
N GLY A 570 -10.90 9.95 -19.00
CA GLY A 570 -9.89 10.99 -19.23
C GLY A 570 -10.43 12.42 -19.29
N ASP A 571 -11.75 12.59 -19.48
CA ASP A 571 -12.47 13.88 -19.46
C ASP A 571 -13.16 14.16 -18.11
N GLU A 572 -12.82 13.40 -17.06
CA GLU A 572 -13.42 13.48 -15.74
C GLU A 572 -12.34 13.69 -14.66
N TYR A 573 -12.72 14.35 -13.58
CA TYR A 573 -11.93 14.48 -12.34
C TYR A 573 -12.68 13.87 -11.16
N VAL A 574 -11.93 13.42 -10.16
CA VAL A 574 -12.44 13.20 -8.80
C VAL A 574 -12.14 14.44 -7.98
N GLU A 575 -13.18 15.11 -7.53
CA GLU A 575 -13.11 16.19 -6.53
C GLU A 575 -13.08 15.56 -5.14
N ILE A 576 -12.09 15.95 -4.35
CA ILE A 576 -11.82 15.41 -3.03
C ILE A 576 -11.82 16.55 -2.02
N THR A 577 -12.70 16.44 -1.05
CA THR A 577 -12.82 17.37 0.07
C THR A 577 -12.81 16.59 1.39
N PRO A 578 -12.56 17.20 2.54
CA PRO A 578 -12.60 16.50 3.83
C PRO A 578 -13.88 15.69 4.06
N ASN A 579 -15.03 16.22 3.63
CA ASN A 579 -16.34 15.62 3.90
C ASN A 579 -16.96 14.87 2.72
N SER A 580 -16.46 15.08 1.49
CA SER A 580 -17.12 14.58 0.29
C SER A 580 -16.12 14.17 -0.80
N MET A 581 -16.53 13.21 -1.60
CA MET A 581 -15.87 12.81 -2.83
C MET A 581 -16.90 12.84 -3.95
N ARG A 582 -16.59 13.56 -5.03
CA ARG A 582 -17.50 13.72 -6.17
C ARG A 582 -16.75 13.53 -7.48
N MET A 583 -17.36 12.84 -8.41
CA MET A 583 -16.87 12.77 -9.80
C MET A 583 -17.48 13.91 -10.60
N ARG A 584 -16.72 14.50 -11.51
CA ARG A 584 -17.20 15.61 -12.35
C ARG A 584 -16.54 15.60 -13.72
N LYS A 585 -17.18 16.23 -14.68
CA LYS A 585 -16.52 16.55 -15.96
C LYS A 585 -15.47 17.65 -15.77
N ILE A 586 -14.37 17.56 -16.51
CA ILE A 586 -13.33 18.62 -16.53
C ILE A 586 -13.96 19.93 -16.94
N ILE A 587 -14.73 19.91 -18.01
CA ILE A 587 -15.52 21.07 -18.51
C ILE A 587 -16.93 20.94 -17.97
N LEU A 588 -17.32 21.85 -17.07
CA LEU A 588 -18.63 21.81 -16.44
C LEU A 588 -19.76 22.25 -17.37
N ASP A 589 -19.52 23.21 -18.26
CA ASP A 589 -20.51 23.73 -19.20
C ASP A 589 -20.82 22.72 -20.30
N GLU A 590 -22.12 22.40 -20.50
CA GLU A 590 -22.57 21.42 -21.49
C GLU A 590 -22.32 21.90 -22.95
N LEU A 591 -22.50 23.20 -23.22
CA LEU A 591 -22.32 23.73 -24.57
C LEU A 591 -20.85 23.72 -24.97
N GLU A 592 -19.97 24.01 -24.00
CA GLU A 592 -18.53 23.97 -24.20
C GLU A 592 -18.05 22.53 -24.46
N ARG A 593 -18.52 21.53 -23.69
CA ARG A 593 -18.24 20.11 -23.95
C ARG A 593 -18.66 19.69 -25.36
N LYS A 594 -19.85 20.09 -25.80
CA LYS A 594 -20.35 19.78 -27.16
C LYS A 594 -19.53 20.45 -28.28
N ARG A 595 -18.89 21.60 -28.00
CA ARG A 595 -18.01 22.27 -28.98
C ARG A 595 -16.67 21.59 -29.12
N GLN A 596 -16.10 21.08 -28.01
CA GLN A 596 -14.81 20.39 -28.01
C GLN A 596 -14.90 18.94 -28.52
N GLY A 597 -16.06 18.30 -28.43
CA GLY A 597 -16.30 16.95 -28.96
C GLY A 597 -16.65 16.90 -30.46
N ARG A 598 -16.56 18.04 -31.14
CA ARG A 598 -16.66 18.16 -32.59
C ARG A 598 -15.30 18.43 -33.21
#